data_8f4bcb1b81860c62f51d5b96625322de
#
_entry.id   8f4bcb1b81860c62f51d5b96625322de
#
_cell.length_a   1.000
_cell.length_b   1.000
_cell.length_c   1.000
_cell.angle_alpha   90.00
_cell.angle_beta   90.00
_cell.angle_gamma   90.00
#
_symmetry.space_group_name_H-M   'P 1'
#
loop_
_entity.id
_entity.type
_entity.pdbx_description
1 polymer ?
#
loop_
_entity_poly.entity_id
_entity_poly.type
_entity_poly.pdbx_seq_one_letter_code
_entity_poly.pdbx_strand_id
1 'polypeptide(L)'
;MALAATAVMAVGACSSDGGATPAPSPIASLGSPDGQSIKVLAWPGYVEDGSYDESVDWVTPFEEATGCDVTVQTFGTSDEAYSLFSTNPEEYDVVSASGDASLRLVRAGYVQPVNVDLLANYADIFEALKNQPYNTVDGVHYGAPHGRGSNLLMWRTDEVSPAPDSWSVMFEGDSPYAGKVSIYDAPIYIADAAVYLMATKPELGIKNPYALDDTQFQAAVDLLKTQKALVGQYWTDYLKQMDAFRAGDVTVGTTWQVITNLLQAEDPAVPVEVVKPKEGATGWSDTWMINSKTKVIDCAYAFIDHIVSPEVNAQIAEWFGEAPGNSKSCALTVDPNHCDTFHAEDEAFWEDVWYWQTPEATCVDGRTDVTCKSFDDWINAWTEIKG
;
A
#
# COMPACT_ATOMS: atom_id res chain seq x y z
N MET A 1 13.96 -66.29 49.18
CA MET A 1 13.52 -64.91 49.40
C MET A 1 13.99 -64.11 48.19
N ALA A 2 13.11 -63.87 47.26
CA ALA A 2 13.37 -63.08 46.05
C ALA A 2 12.64 -61.74 46.19
N LEU A 3 13.41 -60.64 46.20
CA LEU A 3 12.84 -59.29 46.12
C LEU A 3 12.60 -58.92 44.66
N ALA A 4 11.35 -58.65 44.33
CA ALA A 4 10.95 -58.06 43.08
C ALA A 4 11.05 -56.52 43.17
N ALA A 5 11.86 -55.91 42.33
CA ALA A 5 11.93 -54.47 42.19
C ALA A 5 10.94 -54.01 41.06
N THR A 6 9.96 -53.24 41.43
CA THR A 6 8.97 -52.62 40.52
C THR A 6 9.53 -51.31 39.97
N ALA A 7 9.86 -51.26 38.69
CA ALA A 7 10.23 -50.02 38.05
C ALA A 7 8.97 -49.26 37.62
N VAL A 8 8.78 -48.06 38.16
CA VAL A 8 7.76 -47.09 37.73
C VAL A 8 8.33 -46.29 36.55
N MET A 9 7.79 -46.50 35.37
CA MET A 9 8.04 -45.64 34.21
C MET A 9 7.20 -44.38 34.35
N ALA A 10 7.81 -43.25 34.57
CA ALA A 10 7.20 -41.95 34.43
C ALA A 10 7.10 -41.59 32.94
N VAL A 11 5.89 -41.60 32.40
CA VAL A 11 5.60 -41.07 31.07
C VAL A 11 5.57 -39.54 31.18
N GLY A 12 6.69 -38.93 30.78
CA GLY A 12 6.74 -37.46 30.59
C GLY A 12 5.92 -37.06 29.36
N ALA A 13 4.77 -36.45 29.59
CA ALA A 13 4.05 -35.76 28.53
C ALA A 13 4.87 -34.54 28.11
N CYS A 14 5.51 -34.58 26.95
CA CYS A 14 6.00 -33.40 26.27
C CYS A 14 4.81 -32.63 25.75
N SER A 15 4.35 -31.63 26.50
CA SER A 15 3.54 -30.55 25.94
C SER A 15 4.46 -29.73 25.05
N SER A 16 4.29 -29.84 23.74
CA SER A 16 4.86 -28.89 22.78
C SER A 16 4.06 -27.60 22.89
N ASP A 17 4.41 -26.75 23.84
CA ASP A 17 4.08 -25.33 23.76
C ASP A 17 4.81 -24.80 22.53
N GLY A 18 4.08 -24.56 21.45
CA GLY A 18 4.51 -23.76 20.32
C GLY A 18 4.67 -22.32 20.78
N GLY A 19 5.73 -22.04 21.53
CA GLY A 19 6.10 -20.68 21.89
C GLY A 19 6.44 -19.93 20.60
N ALA A 20 5.61 -18.98 20.24
CA ALA A 20 5.96 -18.00 19.22
C ALA A 20 7.32 -17.41 19.60
N THR A 21 8.29 -17.46 18.68
CA THR A 21 9.58 -16.79 18.87
C THR A 21 9.27 -15.31 19.09
N PRO A 22 9.75 -14.69 20.18
CA PRO A 22 9.51 -13.25 20.39
C PRO A 22 10.01 -12.48 19.17
N ALA A 23 9.25 -11.49 18.71
CA ALA A 23 9.71 -10.58 17.67
C ALA A 23 11.08 -10.01 18.08
N PRO A 24 12.03 -9.86 17.16
CA PRO A 24 13.30 -9.22 17.49
C PRO A 24 13.06 -7.83 18.06
N SER A 25 13.81 -7.44 19.07
CA SER A 25 13.72 -6.08 19.60
C SER A 25 14.32 -5.08 18.64
N PRO A 26 13.73 -3.91 18.46
CA PRO A 26 14.33 -2.85 17.64
C PRO A 26 15.68 -2.40 18.23
N ILE A 27 16.57 -1.86 17.38
CA ILE A 27 17.88 -1.38 17.81
C ILE A 27 17.73 -0.19 18.77
N ALA A 28 18.69 -0.03 19.68
CA ALA A 28 18.64 1.01 20.73
C ALA A 28 19.39 2.29 20.34
N SER A 29 20.34 2.22 19.40
CA SER A 29 21.15 3.37 18.97
C SER A 29 21.71 3.13 17.59
N LEU A 30 22.06 4.21 16.89
CA LEU A 30 22.71 4.21 15.58
C LEU A 30 24.22 4.43 15.73
N GLY A 31 24.97 3.89 14.75
CA GLY A 31 26.37 4.19 14.49
C GLY A 31 26.51 5.28 13.40
N SER A 32 27.54 5.15 12.57
CA SER A 32 27.77 6.04 11.41
C SER A 32 27.32 5.36 10.12
N PRO A 33 26.56 6.01 9.25
CA PRO A 33 26.23 5.52 7.92
C PRO A 33 27.41 5.63 6.93
N ASP A 34 28.46 6.40 7.24
CA ASP A 34 29.59 6.68 6.36
C ASP A 34 30.30 5.41 5.87
N GLY A 35 30.51 5.31 4.57
CA GLY A 35 31.11 4.18 3.89
C GLY A 35 30.21 2.93 3.77
N GLN A 36 28.94 3.04 4.11
CA GLN A 36 27.93 2.00 3.86
C GLN A 36 27.30 2.22 2.48
N SER A 37 26.63 1.17 1.97
CA SER A 37 25.84 1.22 0.74
C SER A 37 24.57 0.42 0.92
N ILE A 38 23.43 0.99 0.56
CA ILE A 38 22.11 0.32 0.62
C ILE A 38 21.54 0.06 -0.77
N LYS A 39 20.76 -1.00 -0.87
CA LYS A 39 19.90 -1.26 -2.01
C LYS A 39 18.45 -1.14 -1.60
N VAL A 40 17.75 -0.20 -2.24
CA VAL A 40 16.35 0.14 -1.97
C VAL A 40 15.46 -0.48 -3.03
N LEU A 41 14.38 -1.14 -2.61
CA LEU A 41 13.30 -1.60 -3.47
C LEU A 41 12.11 -0.64 -3.31
N ALA A 42 11.77 0.14 -4.34
CA ALA A 42 10.81 1.23 -4.22
C ALA A 42 9.86 1.37 -5.41
N TRP A 43 8.74 2.05 -5.18
CA TRP A 43 7.90 2.53 -6.27
C TRP A 43 8.69 3.50 -7.15
N PRO A 44 8.42 3.53 -8.49
CA PRO A 44 8.98 4.55 -9.37
C PRO A 44 8.60 5.95 -8.87
N GLY A 45 9.57 6.87 -8.82
CA GLY A 45 9.34 8.23 -8.34
C GLY A 45 9.62 8.47 -6.85
N TYR A 46 9.90 7.42 -6.06
CA TYR A 46 10.20 7.57 -4.62
C TYR A 46 11.67 7.79 -4.32
N VAL A 47 12.58 7.39 -5.23
CA VAL A 47 14.03 7.46 -5.01
C VAL A 47 14.70 7.98 -6.28
N GLU A 48 14.77 9.29 -6.44
CA GLU A 48 15.32 9.95 -7.62
C GLU A 48 16.70 10.53 -7.33
N ASP A 49 17.62 10.27 -8.25
CA ASP A 49 19.06 10.64 -8.18
C ASP A 49 19.49 11.59 -9.29
N GLY A 50 18.54 12.27 -9.95
CA GLY A 50 18.80 13.17 -11.07
C GLY A 50 19.07 12.46 -12.41
N SER A 51 19.12 11.12 -12.44
CA SER A 51 19.42 10.38 -13.68
C SER A 51 18.27 10.41 -14.70
N TYR A 52 17.04 10.51 -14.24
CA TYR A 52 15.87 10.65 -15.09
C TYR A 52 15.57 12.11 -15.45
N ASP A 53 15.65 13.01 -14.46
CA ASP A 53 15.50 14.45 -14.60
C ASP A 53 16.51 15.14 -13.67
N GLU A 54 17.46 15.89 -14.22
CA GLU A 54 18.52 16.54 -13.46
C GLU A 54 18.02 17.54 -12.38
N SER A 55 16.77 17.97 -12.47
CA SER A 55 16.13 18.85 -11.49
C SER A 55 15.45 18.10 -10.34
N VAL A 56 15.40 16.77 -10.41
CA VAL A 56 14.70 15.88 -9.46
C VAL A 56 15.72 14.94 -8.84
N ASP A 57 16.32 15.38 -7.74
CA ASP A 57 17.39 14.67 -7.07
C ASP A 57 17.38 14.96 -5.56
N TRP A 58 17.08 13.96 -4.76
CA TRP A 58 17.22 13.98 -3.30
C TRP A 58 18.14 12.88 -2.78
N VAL A 59 18.62 12.01 -3.67
CA VAL A 59 19.56 10.94 -3.33
C VAL A 59 20.98 11.48 -3.26
N THR A 60 21.47 12.18 -4.30
CA THR A 60 22.84 12.71 -4.32
C THR A 60 23.16 13.62 -3.11
N PRO A 61 22.28 14.57 -2.71
CA PRO A 61 22.51 15.35 -1.49
C PRO A 61 22.59 14.51 -0.20
N PHE A 62 21.82 13.42 -0.12
CA PHE A 62 21.89 12.47 0.99
C PHE A 62 23.24 11.74 1.02
N GLU A 63 23.68 11.22 -0.11
CA GLU A 63 24.97 10.52 -0.24
C GLU A 63 26.15 11.43 0.14
N GLU A 64 26.16 12.68 -0.36
CA GLU A 64 27.17 13.67 -0.03
C GLU A 64 27.19 14.04 1.46
N ALA A 65 26.02 14.12 2.09
CA ALA A 65 25.89 14.50 3.51
C ALA A 65 26.26 13.36 4.46
N THR A 66 26.03 12.11 4.07
CA THR A 66 26.11 10.96 4.97
C THR A 66 27.25 9.99 4.67
N GLY A 67 27.78 10.01 3.44
CA GLY A 67 28.73 9.00 2.96
C GLY A 67 28.10 7.61 2.75
N CYS A 68 26.78 7.52 2.69
CA CYS A 68 26.03 6.30 2.45
C CYS A 68 25.55 6.26 1.00
N ASP A 69 26.06 5.32 0.19
CA ASP A 69 25.64 5.15 -1.20
C ASP A 69 24.27 4.48 -1.31
N VAL A 70 23.46 4.91 -2.27
CA VAL A 70 22.10 4.39 -2.52
C VAL A 70 22.00 3.82 -3.92
N THR A 71 21.48 2.61 -4.04
CA THR A 71 21.05 2.03 -5.32
C THR A 71 19.59 1.67 -5.25
N VAL A 72 18.83 1.90 -6.33
CA VAL A 72 17.40 1.63 -6.36
C VAL A 72 17.06 0.58 -7.41
N GLN A 73 16.09 -0.27 -7.06
CA GLN A 73 15.33 -1.09 -8.00
C GLN A 73 13.86 -0.75 -7.83
N THR A 74 13.16 -0.53 -8.94
CA THR A 74 11.73 -0.25 -8.92
C THR A 74 10.90 -1.50 -9.20
N PHE A 75 9.61 -1.44 -8.82
CA PHE A 75 8.59 -2.46 -9.09
C PHE A 75 7.28 -1.79 -9.49
N GLY A 76 6.38 -2.53 -10.15
CA GLY A 76 5.11 -2.02 -10.65
C GLY A 76 3.88 -2.38 -9.82
N THR A 77 3.97 -3.41 -8.93
CA THR A 77 2.87 -3.86 -8.07
C THR A 77 3.36 -4.34 -6.72
N SER A 78 2.50 -4.30 -5.69
CA SER A 78 2.81 -4.84 -4.35
C SER A 78 3.20 -6.33 -4.39
N ASP A 79 2.58 -7.12 -5.26
CA ASP A 79 2.92 -8.53 -5.43
C ASP A 79 4.30 -8.73 -6.06
N GLU A 80 4.70 -7.87 -7.00
CA GLU A 80 6.05 -7.87 -7.55
C GLU A 80 7.07 -7.51 -6.46
N ALA A 81 6.82 -6.46 -5.66
CA ALA A 81 7.67 -6.08 -4.55
C ALA A 81 7.86 -7.24 -3.56
N TYR A 82 6.76 -7.87 -3.14
CA TYR A 82 6.81 -9.03 -2.24
C TYR A 82 7.58 -10.20 -2.86
N SER A 83 7.37 -10.50 -4.14
CA SER A 83 8.05 -11.58 -4.86
C SER A 83 9.55 -11.35 -4.96
N LEU A 84 9.97 -10.16 -5.36
CA LEU A 84 11.38 -9.77 -5.44
C LEU A 84 12.06 -9.88 -4.08
N PHE A 85 11.44 -9.32 -3.05
CA PHE A 85 11.99 -9.31 -1.68
C PHE A 85 12.04 -10.71 -1.07
N SER A 86 11.02 -11.54 -1.27
CA SER A 86 10.96 -12.91 -0.73
C SER A 86 11.87 -13.90 -1.44
N THR A 87 12.06 -13.73 -2.75
CA THR A 87 12.92 -14.61 -3.56
C THR A 87 14.40 -14.36 -3.29
N ASN A 88 14.77 -13.08 -3.04
CA ASN A 88 16.15 -12.66 -2.80
C ASN A 88 16.23 -11.88 -1.47
N PRO A 89 16.03 -12.53 -0.31
CA PRO A 89 15.85 -11.84 0.97
C PRO A 89 17.12 -11.19 1.55
N GLU A 90 18.26 -11.22 0.85
CA GLU A 90 19.52 -10.54 1.20
C GLU A 90 19.91 -9.51 0.14
N GLU A 91 19.09 -9.30 -0.88
CA GLU A 91 19.37 -8.41 -2.01
C GLU A 91 19.08 -6.95 -1.69
N TYR A 92 18.04 -6.68 -0.90
CA TYR A 92 17.56 -5.33 -0.59
C TYR A 92 17.68 -5.05 0.89
N ASP A 93 18.03 -3.82 1.25
CA ASP A 93 18.14 -3.36 2.64
C ASP A 93 16.88 -2.63 3.11
N VAL A 94 16.22 -1.90 2.21
CA VAL A 94 15.02 -1.12 2.47
C VAL A 94 13.98 -1.39 1.40
N VAL A 95 12.70 -1.37 1.77
CA VAL A 95 11.56 -1.48 0.85
C VAL A 95 10.49 -0.46 1.17
N SER A 96 9.90 0.18 0.16
CA SER A 96 8.64 0.91 0.29
C SER A 96 7.48 -0.04 0.05
N ALA A 97 6.79 -0.47 1.11
CA ALA A 97 5.74 -1.47 1.01
C ALA A 97 4.36 -0.85 1.21
N SER A 98 3.46 -1.06 0.24
CA SER A 98 2.05 -0.76 0.41
C SER A 98 1.39 -1.71 1.41
N GLY A 99 0.29 -1.29 2.02
CA GLY A 99 -0.32 -1.99 3.14
C GLY A 99 -0.76 -3.44 2.87
N ASP A 100 -1.04 -3.78 1.62
CA ASP A 100 -1.38 -5.13 1.20
C ASP A 100 -0.16 -6.08 1.14
N ALA A 101 1.06 -5.54 1.06
CA ALA A 101 2.32 -6.30 1.12
C ALA A 101 2.99 -6.25 2.50
N SER A 102 2.85 -5.15 3.24
CA SER A 102 3.63 -4.88 4.44
C SER A 102 3.46 -5.96 5.53
N LEU A 103 2.23 -6.35 5.85
CA LEU A 103 1.97 -7.38 6.86
C LEU A 103 2.48 -8.76 6.41
N ARG A 104 2.45 -9.06 5.11
CA ARG A 104 3.05 -10.29 4.54
C ARG A 104 4.55 -10.32 4.79
N LEU A 105 5.25 -9.20 4.58
CA LEU A 105 6.69 -9.06 4.86
C LEU A 105 6.98 -9.24 6.36
N VAL A 106 6.16 -8.64 7.23
CA VAL A 106 6.27 -8.78 8.70
C VAL A 106 6.06 -10.23 9.12
N ARG A 107 4.99 -10.87 8.70
CA ARG A 107 4.65 -12.27 9.07
C ARG A 107 5.67 -13.28 8.55
N ALA A 108 6.26 -13.03 7.39
CA ALA A 108 7.33 -13.85 6.85
C ALA A 108 8.71 -13.62 7.53
N GLY A 109 8.84 -12.61 8.40
CA GLY A 109 10.08 -12.25 9.06
C GLY A 109 11.13 -11.65 8.13
N TYR A 110 10.71 -11.10 6.99
CA TYR A 110 11.60 -10.46 6.02
C TYR A 110 12.00 -9.05 6.45
N VAL A 111 11.17 -8.38 7.21
CA VAL A 111 11.45 -7.04 7.75
C VAL A 111 11.58 -7.10 9.28
N GLN A 112 12.31 -6.15 9.85
CA GLN A 112 12.57 -6.07 11.28
C GLN A 112 11.84 -4.91 11.93
N PRO A 113 11.62 -4.97 13.25
CA PRO A 113 11.13 -3.83 14.02
C PRO A 113 12.01 -2.60 13.86
N VAL A 114 11.37 -1.44 13.75
CA VAL A 114 12.02 -0.13 13.65
C VAL A 114 11.82 0.64 14.94
N ASN A 115 12.90 1.16 15.51
CA ASN A 115 12.83 2.11 16.60
C ASN A 115 12.58 3.51 16.04
N VAL A 116 11.32 3.91 16.02
CA VAL A 116 10.90 5.20 15.44
C VAL A 116 11.42 6.41 16.22
N ASP A 117 11.86 6.24 17.47
CA ASP A 117 12.52 7.31 18.25
C ASP A 117 13.91 7.67 17.69
N LEU A 118 14.49 6.82 16.86
CA LEU A 118 15.76 7.07 16.16
C LEU A 118 15.56 7.78 14.81
N LEU A 119 14.33 7.99 14.38
CA LEU A 119 13.96 8.77 13.20
C LEU A 119 13.51 10.16 13.65
N ALA A 120 14.37 11.16 13.47
CA ALA A 120 14.12 12.52 13.97
C ALA A 120 12.84 13.12 13.35
N ASN A 121 12.58 12.80 12.08
CA ASN A 121 11.45 13.31 11.31
C ASN A 121 10.14 12.53 11.52
N TYR A 122 10.19 11.36 12.19
CA TYR A 122 8.97 10.57 12.47
C TYR A 122 7.95 11.32 13.33
N ALA A 123 8.44 12.20 14.22
CA ALA A 123 7.56 13.02 15.06
C ALA A 123 6.61 13.91 14.24
N ASP A 124 7.04 14.35 13.08
CA ASP A 124 6.32 15.25 12.18
C ASP A 124 5.37 14.54 11.20
N ILE A 125 5.36 13.20 11.14
CA ILE A 125 4.42 12.44 10.33
C ILE A 125 2.99 12.65 10.87
N PHE A 126 2.00 12.76 9.97
CA PHE A 126 0.58 12.87 10.36
C PHE A 126 0.17 11.74 11.29
N GLU A 127 -0.50 12.07 12.38
CA GLU A 127 -0.94 11.08 13.38
C GLU A 127 -1.86 10.01 12.79
N ALA A 128 -2.67 10.37 11.79
CA ALA A 128 -3.55 9.45 11.09
C ALA A 128 -2.80 8.33 10.34
N LEU A 129 -1.50 8.50 10.03
CA LEU A 129 -0.68 7.50 9.35
C LEU A 129 0.15 6.65 10.31
N LYS A 130 0.37 7.12 11.54
CA LYS A 130 1.10 6.39 12.57
C LYS A 130 0.25 5.28 13.18
N ASN A 131 0.90 4.23 13.68
CA ASN A 131 0.25 3.14 14.43
C ASN A 131 -0.88 2.42 13.68
N GLN A 132 -0.82 2.43 12.34
CA GLN A 132 -1.78 1.75 11.51
C GLN A 132 -1.47 0.24 11.39
N PRO A 133 -2.48 -0.63 11.15
CA PRO A 133 -2.26 -2.08 11.05
C PRO A 133 -1.24 -2.50 9.97
N TYR A 134 -1.03 -1.68 8.96
CA TYR A 134 -0.06 -1.94 7.89
C TYR A 134 1.39 -1.54 8.23
N ASN A 135 1.61 -0.80 9.31
CA ASN A 135 2.97 -0.40 9.74
C ASN A 135 3.29 -0.75 11.20
N THR A 136 2.29 -1.14 11.99
CA THR A 136 2.43 -1.45 13.41
C THR A 136 1.69 -2.73 13.75
N VAL A 137 2.40 -3.73 14.25
CA VAL A 137 1.85 -5.05 14.58
C VAL A 137 2.13 -5.33 16.06
N ASP A 138 1.08 -5.63 16.82
CA ASP A 138 1.16 -5.90 18.27
C ASP A 138 1.89 -4.78 19.06
N GLY A 139 1.72 -3.53 18.62
CA GLY A 139 2.36 -2.35 19.22
C GLY A 139 3.84 -2.16 18.84
N VAL A 140 4.35 -2.95 17.91
CA VAL A 140 5.72 -2.86 17.38
C VAL A 140 5.70 -2.19 16.02
N HIS A 141 6.48 -1.12 15.84
CA HIS A 141 6.62 -0.44 14.56
C HIS A 141 7.56 -1.22 13.62
N TYR A 142 7.20 -1.28 12.35
CA TYR A 142 7.99 -1.94 11.30
C TYR A 142 8.46 -0.98 10.21
N GLY A 143 8.21 0.32 10.37
CA GLY A 143 8.71 1.33 9.44
C GLY A 143 8.10 2.71 9.67
N ALA A 144 8.39 3.62 8.75
CA ALA A 144 7.87 4.98 8.71
C ALA A 144 6.93 5.17 7.51
N PRO A 145 5.71 5.70 7.70
CA PRO A 145 4.82 6.06 6.60
C PRO A 145 5.44 7.11 5.68
N HIS A 146 5.21 6.96 4.37
CA HIS A 146 5.76 7.84 3.34
C HIS A 146 4.81 8.96 2.95
N GLY A 147 3.59 8.57 2.56
CA GLY A 147 2.53 9.43 2.08
C GLY A 147 1.23 8.66 2.02
N ARG A 148 0.22 9.23 1.37
CA ARG A 148 -1.07 8.57 1.18
C ARG A 148 -1.74 8.99 -0.12
N GLY A 149 -2.53 8.09 -0.69
CA GLY A 149 -3.41 8.35 -1.83
C GLY A 149 -4.71 7.58 -1.74
N SER A 150 -5.73 8.04 -2.45
CA SER A 150 -7.02 7.37 -2.57
C SER A 150 -7.20 6.80 -3.96
N ASN A 151 -7.86 5.63 -4.05
CA ASN A 151 -8.37 5.12 -5.31
C ASN A 151 -9.69 5.85 -5.62
N LEU A 152 -9.72 6.54 -6.73
CA LEU A 152 -10.79 7.45 -7.12
C LEU A 152 -11.51 6.93 -8.38
N LEU A 153 -12.67 7.47 -8.65
CA LEU A 153 -13.41 7.25 -9.88
C LEU A 153 -13.09 8.36 -10.88
N MET A 154 -12.39 8.02 -11.97
CA MET A 154 -12.14 8.91 -13.10
C MET A 154 -13.12 8.63 -14.22
N TRP A 155 -13.53 9.69 -14.95
CA TRP A 155 -14.36 9.55 -16.13
C TRP A 155 -14.01 10.58 -17.21
N ARG A 156 -14.31 10.26 -18.46
CA ARG A 156 -14.26 11.20 -19.57
C ARG A 156 -15.49 12.09 -19.57
N THR A 157 -15.31 13.39 -19.46
CA THR A 157 -16.40 14.38 -19.36
C THR A 157 -17.16 14.60 -20.68
N ASP A 158 -16.53 14.23 -21.81
CA ASP A 158 -17.14 14.28 -23.14
C ASP A 158 -17.98 13.04 -23.49
N GLU A 159 -17.83 11.93 -22.74
CA GLU A 159 -18.54 10.66 -22.99
C GLU A 159 -19.52 10.30 -21.87
N VAL A 160 -19.31 10.79 -20.65
CA VAL A 160 -20.06 10.42 -19.45
C VAL A 160 -20.87 11.59 -18.93
N SER A 161 -22.20 11.46 -18.96
CA SER A 161 -23.13 12.50 -18.46
C SER A 161 -24.40 11.84 -17.91
N PRO A 162 -24.90 12.21 -16.72
CA PRO A 162 -24.31 13.18 -15.79
C PRO A 162 -22.97 12.70 -15.21
N ALA A 163 -22.20 13.61 -14.57
CA ALA A 163 -21.01 13.27 -13.81
C ALA A 163 -21.33 12.19 -12.76
N PRO A 164 -20.57 11.07 -12.68
CA PRO A 164 -20.83 10.01 -11.73
C PRO A 164 -20.39 10.42 -10.32
N ASP A 165 -21.14 10.01 -9.31
CA ASP A 165 -20.82 10.19 -7.89
C ASP A 165 -20.76 8.87 -7.12
N SER A 166 -20.83 7.74 -7.84
CA SER A 166 -20.99 6.40 -7.27
C SER A 166 -20.17 5.36 -8.06
N TRP A 167 -19.62 4.40 -7.36
CA TRP A 167 -19.02 3.21 -7.96
C TRP A 167 -20.00 2.35 -8.77
N SER A 168 -21.33 2.59 -8.67
CA SER A 168 -22.35 1.82 -9.41
C SER A 168 -22.08 1.78 -10.92
N VAL A 169 -21.54 2.86 -11.50
CA VAL A 169 -21.21 2.94 -12.95
C VAL A 169 -20.15 1.92 -13.36
N MET A 170 -19.40 1.39 -12.39
CA MET A 170 -18.35 0.39 -12.63
C MET A 170 -18.75 -1.02 -12.20
N PHE A 171 -19.69 -1.17 -11.25
CA PHE A 171 -20.03 -2.47 -10.67
C PHE A 171 -21.37 -3.02 -11.13
N GLU A 172 -22.36 -2.18 -11.48
CA GLU A 172 -23.68 -2.64 -11.85
C GLU A 172 -23.70 -3.19 -13.29
N GLY A 173 -24.26 -4.39 -13.46
CA GLY A 173 -24.24 -5.11 -14.74
C GLY A 173 -25.02 -4.42 -15.88
N ASP A 174 -25.89 -3.47 -15.56
CA ASP A 174 -26.64 -2.63 -16.51
C ASP A 174 -25.97 -1.30 -16.81
N SER A 175 -24.73 -1.10 -16.36
CA SER A 175 -23.93 0.08 -16.67
C SER A 175 -23.86 0.31 -18.18
N PRO A 176 -24.08 1.55 -18.66
CA PRO A 176 -23.97 1.86 -20.09
C PRO A 176 -22.53 1.82 -20.62
N TYR A 177 -21.55 1.59 -19.77
CA TYR A 177 -20.12 1.62 -20.10
C TYR A 177 -19.51 0.21 -20.31
N ALA A 178 -20.30 -0.74 -20.79
CA ALA A 178 -19.83 -2.11 -21.07
C ALA A 178 -18.62 -2.10 -22.03
N GLY A 179 -17.52 -2.75 -21.64
CA GLY A 179 -16.26 -2.78 -22.38
C GLY A 179 -15.45 -1.47 -22.29
N LYS A 180 -15.86 -0.51 -21.44
CA LYS A 180 -15.24 0.81 -21.31
C LYS A 180 -14.73 1.11 -19.88
N VAL A 181 -14.77 0.13 -18.99
CA VAL A 181 -14.30 0.26 -17.61
C VAL A 181 -12.83 -0.10 -17.50
N SER A 182 -12.03 0.74 -16.84
CA SER A 182 -10.60 0.51 -16.52
C SER A 182 -10.44 0.27 -15.03
N ILE A 183 -9.78 -0.84 -14.64
CA ILE A 183 -9.58 -1.19 -13.23
C ILE A 183 -8.14 -1.58 -12.94
N TYR A 184 -7.69 -1.34 -11.70
CA TYR A 184 -6.38 -1.75 -11.21
C TYR A 184 -6.27 -3.28 -11.14
N ASP A 185 -5.22 -3.85 -11.73
CA ASP A 185 -5.01 -5.29 -11.86
C ASP A 185 -4.22 -5.86 -10.67
N ALA A 186 -4.87 -5.96 -9.53
CA ALA A 186 -4.30 -6.60 -8.35
C ALA A 186 -5.38 -7.27 -7.49
N PRO A 187 -5.06 -8.35 -6.76
CA PRO A 187 -6.01 -9.03 -5.87
C PRO A 187 -6.66 -8.11 -4.85
N ILE A 188 -5.93 -7.07 -4.41
CA ILE A 188 -6.42 -6.09 -3.42
C ILE A 188 -7.66 -5.34 -3.92
N TYR A 189 -7.91 -5.27 -5.22
CA TYR A 189 -9.10 -4.67 -5.81
C TYR A 189 -10.42 -5.35 -5.37
N ILE A 190 -10.37 -6.55 -4.80
CA ILE A 190 -11.54 -7.19 -4.17
C ILE A 190 -12.08 -6.31 -3.02
N ALA A 191 -11.22 -5.55 -2.35
CA ALA A 191 -11.63 -4.61 -1.32
C ALA A 191 -12.48 -3.45 -1.86
N ASP A 192 -12.24 -2.99 -3.09
CA ASP A 192 -13.07 -1.95 -3.74
C ASP A 192 -14.51 -2.42 -3.91
N ALA A 193 -14.68 -3.69 -4.34
CA ALA A 193 -16.00 -4.32 -4.39
C ALA A 193 -16.63 -4.45 -3.00
N ALA A 194 -15.83 -4.78 -1.97
CA ALA A 194 -16.32 -4.85 -0.60
C ALA A 194 -16.74 -3.49 -0.06
N VAL A 195 -16.02 -2.40 -0.33
CA VAL A 195 -16.42 -1.02 0.04
C VAL A 195 -17.76 -0.66 -0.60
N TYR A 196 -17.94 -0.95 -1.90
CA TYR A 196 -19.23 -0.74 -2.55
C TYR A 196 -20.35 -1.55 -1.90
N LEU A 197 -20.10 -2.83 -1.55
CA LEU A 197 -21.07 -3.69 -0.87
C LEU A 197 -21.38 -3.23 0.56
N MET A 198 -20.43 -2.64 1.28
CA MET A 198 -20.69 -2.05 2.62
C MET A 198 -21.81 -1.02 2.57
N ALA A 199 -21.82 -0.18 1.53
CA ALA A 199 -22.82 0.85 1.35
C ALA A 199 -24.14 0.33 0.74
N THR A 200 -24.07 -0.62 -0.21
CA THR A 200 -25.22 -1.03 -1.01
C THR A 200 -25.90 -2.32 -0.52
N LYS A 201 -25.22 -3.13 0.31
CA LYS A 201 -25.65 -4.40 0.88
C LYS A 201 -25.34 -4.48 2.38
N PRO A 202 -25.86 -3.56 3.21
CA PRO A 202 -25.54 -3.50 4.64
C PRO A 202 -25.91 -4.80 5.40
N GLU A 203 -26.81 -5.61 4.86
CA GLU A 203 -27.16 -6.92 5.41
C GLU A 203 -26.01 -7.92 5.41
N LEU A 204 -24.96 -7.72 4.60
CA LEU A 204 -23.75 -8.53 4.63
C LEU A 204 -22.91 -8.28 5.89
N GLY A 205 -23.12 -7.15 6.58
CA GLY A 205 -22.44 -6.83 7.82
C GLY A 205 -20.93 -6.66 7.69
N ILE A 206 -20.41 -6.29 6.49
CA ILE A 206 -18.98 -6.01 6.27
C ILE A 206 -18.61 -4.77 7.09
N LYS A 207 -17.60 -4.88 7.95
CA LYS A 207 -17.10 -3.78 8.78
C LYS A 207 -15.71 -3.31 8.39
N ASN A 208 -14.94 -4.18 7.76
CA ASN A 208 -13.61 -3.89 7.24
C ASN A 208 -13.48 -4.62 5.89
N PRO A 209 -13.20 -3.91 4.79
CA PRO A 209 -13.14 -4.50 3.45
C PRO A 209 -12.00 -5.52 3.27
N TYR A 210 -11.06 -5.58 4.20
CA TYR A 210 -9.95 -6.54 4.20
C TYR A 210 -10.17 -7.73 5.14
N ALA A 211 -11.28 -7.75 5.88
CA ALA A 211 -11.65 -8.82 6.82
C ALA A 211 -12.96 -9.48 6.39
N LEU A 212 -12.93 -10.20 5.27
CA LEU A 212 -14.12 -10.82 4.68
C LEU A 212 -14.21 -12.29 5.07
N ASP A 213 -15.34 -12.71 5.68
CA ASP A 213 -15.66 -14.12 5.83
C ASP A 213 -16.11 -14.75 4.49
N ASP A 214 -16.40 -16.07 4.48
CA ASP A 214 -16.80 -16.78 3.27
C ASP A 214 -17.95 -16.11 2.52
N THR A 215 -18.99 -15.68 3.23
CA THR A 215 -20.20 -15.09 2.64
C THR A 215 -19.92 -13.71 2.06
N GLN A 216 -19.22 -12.88 2.82
CA GLN A 216 -18.84 -11.52 2.43
C GLN A 216 -17.89 -11.54 1.24
N PHE A 217 -16.89 -12.41 1.29
CA PHE A 217 -15.92 -12.58 0.21
C PHE A 217 -16.56 -13.07 -1.08
N GLN A 218 -17.43 -14.11 -0.99
CA GLN A 218 -18.13 -14.60 -2.16
C GLN A 218 -19.00 -13.53 -2.81
N ALA A 219 -19.66 -12.68 -2.01
CA ALA A 219 -20.45 -11.56 -2.53
C ALA A 219 -19.59 -10.56 -3.31
N ALA A 220 -18.37 -10.23 -2.81
CA ALA A 220 -17.43 -9.37 -3.51
C ALA A 220 -16.93 -10.01 -4.82
N VAL A 221 -16.58 -11.29 -4.78
CA VAL A 221 -16.17 -12.06 -5.96
C VAL A 221 -17.26 -12.12 -7.02
N ASP A 222 -18.51 -12.37 -6.62
CA ASP A 222 -19.66 -12.44 -7.55
C ASP A 222 -19.94 -11.09 -8.20
N LEU A 223 -19.78 -9.98 -7.44
CA LEU A 223 -19.88 -8.63 -7.98
C LEU A 223 -18.80 -8.37 -9.03
N LEU A 224 -17.55 -8.75 -8.76
CA LEU A 224 -16.44 -8.60 -9.70
C LEU A 224 -16.59 -9.50 -10.94
N LYS A 225 -17.13 -10.70 -10.80
CA LYS A 225 -17.49 -11.55 -11.95
C LYS A 225 -18.57 -10.89 -12.82
N THR A 226 -19.51 -10.16 -12.21
CA THR A 226 -20.50 -9.36 -12.95
C THR A 226 -19.82 -8.18 -13.64
N GLN A 227 -18.95 -7.46 -12.94
CA GLN A 227 -18.18 -6.34 -13.48
C GLN A 227 -17.32 -6.75 -14.68
N LYS A 228 -16.79 -7.97 -14.72
CA LYS A 228 -15.92 -8.46 -15.81
C LYS A 228 -16.46 -8.16 -17.20
N ALA A 229 -17.79 -8.22 -17.38
CA ALA A 229 -18.42 -7.90 -18.67
C ALA A 229 -18.33 -6.42 -19.05
N LEU A 230 -18.06 -5.55 -18.09
CA LEU A 230 -17.91 -4.12 -18.27
C LEU A 230 -16.45 -3.72 -18.53
N VAL A 231 -15.48 -4.56 -18.13
CA VAL A 231 -14.04 -4.22 -18.15
C VAL A 231 -13.51 -4.24 -19.57
N GLY A 232 -12.96 -3.09 -19.97
CA GLY A 232 -12.19 -2.92 -21.22
C GLY A 232 -10.68 -3.01 -20.97
N GLN A 233 -10.25 -2.68 -19.75
CA GLN A 233 -8.83 -2.68 -19.40
C GLN A 233 -8.59 -3.09 -17.96
N TYR A 234 -7.62 -3.99 -17.75
CA TYR A 234 -6.92 -4.24 -16.50
C TYR A 234 -5.55 -3.57 -16.57
N TRP A 235 -5.19 -2.71 -15.63
CA TRP A 235 -3.92 -1.97 -15.69
C TRP A 235 -3.07 -2.18 -14.43
N THR A 236 -1.76 -2.31 -14.62
CA THR A 236 -0.71 -2.32 -13.59
C THR A 236 0.28 -1.19 -13.79
N ASP A 237 0.23 -0.54 -14.95
CA ASP A 237 1.08 0.54 -15.39
C ASP A 237 0.19 1.76 -15.68
N TYR A 238 0.40 2.84 -14.94
CA TYR A 238 -0.40 4.06 -15.05
C TYR A 238 -0.33 4.70 -16.45
N LEU A 239 0.81 4.58 -17.15
CA LEU A 239 0.95 5.09 -18.51
C LEU A 239 0.00 4.39 -19.47
N LYS A 240 -0.23 3.09 -19.29
CA LYS A 240 -1.20 2.34 -20.10
C LYS A 240 -2.65 2.74 -19.80
N GLN A 241 -2.95 3.09 -18.56
CA GLN A 241 -4.25 3.67 -18.22
C GLN A 241 -4.43 5.01 -18.92
N MET A 242 -3.43 5.90 -18.85
CA MET A 242 -3.44 7.18 -19.55
C MET A 242 -3.66 7.01 -21.06
N ASP A 243 -2.94 6.08 -21.69
CA ASP A 243 -3.09 5.78 -23.12
C ASP A 243 -4.51 5.36 -23.47
N ALA A 244 -5.14 4.50 -22.68
CA ALA A 244 -6.51 4.04 -22.92
C ALA A 244 -7.55 5.16 -22.76
N PHE A 245 -7.41 6.02 -21.74
CA PHE A 245 -8.28 7.20 -21.59
C PHE A 245 -8.06 8.22 -22.69
N ARG A 246 -6.81 8.48 -23.09
CA ARG A 246 -6.46 9.38 -24.20
C ARG A 246 -7.07 8.90 -25.52
N ALA A 247 -7.00 7.60 -25.80
CA ALA A 247 -7.56 7.00 -27.01
C ALA A 247 -9.09 6.90 -26.98
N GLY A 248 -9.75 7.03 -25.81
CA GLY A 248 -11.19 6.77 -25.65
C GLY A 248 -11.52 5.27 -25.67
N ASP A 249 -10.55 4.39 -25.48
CA ASP A 249 -10.76 2.96 -25.36
C ASP A 249 -11.53 2.62 -24.09
N VAL A 250 -11.34 3.43 -23.04
CA VAL A 250 -12.07 3.39 -21.78
C VAL A 250 -12.63 4.77 -21.43
N THR A 251 -13.70 4.82 -20.65
CA THR A 251 -14.41 6.06 -20.32
C THR A 251 -14.62 6.28 -18.83
N VAL A 252 -14.60 5.23 -18.03
CA VAL A 252 -14.65 5.29 -16.56
C VAL A 252 -13.64 4.30 -15.98
N GLY A 253 -13.11 4.60 -14.79
CA GLY A 253 -12.16 3.66 -14.18
C GLY A 253 -11.72 4.06 -12.78
N THR A 254 -11.15 3.09 -12.06
CA THR A 254 -10.38 3.40 -10.86
C THR A 254 -9.08 4.08 -11.25
N THR A 255 -8.69 5.10 -10.53
CA THR A 255 -7.48 5.87 -10.83
C THR A 255 -6.85 6.43 -9.56
N TRP A 256 -5.66 6.98 -9.70
CA TRP A 256 -5.02 7.85 -8.72
C TRP A 256 -5.13 9.31 -9.18
N GLN A 257 -5.18 10.26 -8.24
CA GLN A 257 -5.33 11.69 -8.53
C GLN A 257 -4.29 12.16 -9.56
N VAL A 258 -3.04 11.74 -9.41
CA VAL A 258 -1.95 12.13 -10.31
C VAL A 258 -2.23 11.77 -11.77
N ILE A 259 -2.85 10.62 -12.04
CA ILE A 259 -3.15 10.18 -13.41
C ILE A 259 -4.13 11.16 -14.07
N THR A 260 -5.15 11.60 -13.33
CA THR A 260 -6.08 12.63 -13.79
C THR A 260 -5.37 13.95 -14.07
N ASN A 261 -4.50 14.40 -13.15
CA ASN A 261 -3.76 15.65 -13.30
C ASN A 261 -2.86 15.63 -14.53
N LEU A 262 -2.15 14.50 -14.76
CA LEU A 262 -1.28 14.33 -15.94
C LEU A 262 -2.08 14.38 -17.24
N LEU A 263 -3.23 13.70 -17.32
CA LEU A 263 -4.10 13.72 -18.51
C LEU A 263 -4.68 15.12 -18.79
N GLN A 264 -5.02 15.88 -17.73
CA GLN A 264 -5.50 17.24 -17.85
C GLN A 264 -4.41 18.23 -18.28
N ALA A 265 -3.14 17.94 -17.94
CA ALA A 265 -1.98 18.77 -18.29
C ALA A 265 -1.47 18.55 -19.72
N GLU A 266 -1.97 17.57 -20.46
CA GLU A 266 -1.58 17.32 -21.86
C GLU A 266 -2.02 18.44 -22.81
N ASP A 267 -1.39 18.54 -23.97
CA ASP A 267 -1.77 19.48 -25.03
C ASP A 267 -2.02 18.71 -26.35
N PRO A 268 -3.29 18.53 -26.78
CA PRO A 268 -4.51 18.98 -26.11
C PRO A 268 -4.83 18.19 -24.84
N ALA A 269 -5.39 18.85 -23.82
CA ALA A 269 -5.84 18.23 -22.59
C ALA A 269 -6.86 17.11 -22.84
N VAL A 270 -6.69 15.98 -22.16
CA VAL A 270 -7.70 14.91 -22.18
C VAL A 270 -8.87 15.33 -21.26
N PRO A 271 -10.11 15.30 -21.73
CA PRO A 271 -11.27 15.78 -20.96
C PRO A 271 -11.68 14.73 -19.90
N VAL A 272 -10.95 14.67 -18.79
CA VAL A 272 -11.23 13.79 -17.65
C VAL A 272 -11.48 14.59 -16.38
N GLU A 273 -12.26 14.01 -15.48
CA GLU A 273 -12.43 14.46 -14.09
C GLU A 273 -12.43 13.26 -13.15
N VAL A 274 -12.29 13.53 -11.87
CA VAL A 274 -12.15 12.51 -10.83
C VAL A 274 -12.98 12.89 -9.60
N VAL A 275 -13.48 11.88 -8.89
CA VAL A 275 -14.23 12.06 -7.63
C VAL A 275 -13.94 10.89 -6.68
N LYS A 276 -13.94 11.15 -5.37
CA LYS A 276 -14.15 10.11 -4.37
C LYS A 276 -15.65 9.77 -4.34
N PRO A 277 -16.04 8.53 -4.68
CA PRO A 277 -17.46 8.16 -4.68
C PRO A 277 -18.09 8.21 -3.30
N LYS A 278 -19.37 8.41 -3.24
CA LYS A 278 -20.17 8.55 -2.01
C LYS A 278 -20.20 7.30 -1.13
N GLU A 279 -19.86 6.14 -1.67
CA GLU A 279 -19.73 4.89 -0.92
C GLU A 279 -18.39 4.81 -0.15
N GLY A 280 -17.51 5.80 -0.32
CA GLY A 280 -16.14 5.76 0.14
C GLY A 280 -15.21 5.11 -0.89
N ALA A 281 -13.95 4.95 -0.54
CA ALA A 281 -12.92 4.41 -1.41
C ALA A 281 -11.92 3.54 -0.64
N THR A 282 -11.16 2.72 -1.35
CA THR A 282 -9.89 2.22 -0.85
C THR A 282 -8.80 3.26 -1.06
N GLY A 283 -7.68 3.10 -0.38
CA GLY A 283 -6.53 3.98 -0.53
C GLY A 283 -5.25 3.27 -0.13
N TRP A 284 -4.14 3.93 -0.27
CA TRP A 284 -2.83 3.40 0.09
C TRP A 284 -2.05 4.39 0.96
N SER A 285 -1.20 3.85 1.79
CA SER A 285 -0.16 4.57 2.51
C SER A 285 1.03 3.64 2.62
N ASP A 286 2.11 4.00 1.94
CA ASP A 286 3.28 3.16 1.86
C ASP A 286 4.15 3.33 3.10
N THR A 287 4.87 2.28 3.44
CA THR A 287 5.74 2.26 4.63
C THR A 287 7.15 1.88 4.22
N TRP A 288 8.12 2.70 4.61
CA TRP A 288 9.54 2.38 4.49
C TRP A 288 9.93 1.37 5.55
N MET A 289 10.26 0.16 5.13
CA MET A 289 10.58 -0.97 6.00
C MET A 289 12.02 -1.42 5.81
N ILE A 290 12.65 -1.90 6.89
CA ILE A 290 14.05 -2.34 6.91
C ILE A 290 14.11 -3.86 6.87
N ASN A 291 14.93 -4.41 5.99
CA ASN A 291 15.19 -5.84 5.88
C ASN A 291 15.75 -6.40 7.20
N SER A 292 15.19 -7.54 7.64
CA SER A 292 15.65 -8.20 8.87
C SER A 292 17.10 -8.75 8.79
N LYS A 293 17.67 -8.85 7.58
CA LYS A 293 19.01 -9.35 7.33
C LYS A 293 20.02 -8.29 6.95
N THR A 294 19.60 -7.03 6.85
CA THR A 294 20.53 -5.93 6.51
C THR A 294 21.71 -5.88 7.49
N LYS A 295 22.86 -5.54 6.97
CA LYS A 295 24.09 -5.34 7.74
C LYS A 295 24.52 -3.88 7.77
N VAL A 296 23.74 -3.01 7.12
CA VAL A 296 24.00 -1.58 6.93
C VAL A 296 22.85 -0.77 7.55
N ILE A 297 22.50 -1.17 8.77
CA ILE A 297 21.32 -0.65 9.49
C ILE A 297 21.38 0.87 9.68
N ASP A 298 22.57 1.44 9.92
CA ASP A 298 22.74 2.87 10.16
C ASP A 298 22.40 3.69 8.93
N CYS A 299 22.83 3.22 7.74
CA CYS A 299 22.51 3.83 6.47
C CYS A 299 21.01 3.69 6.16
N ALA A 300 20.38 2.51 6.46
CA ALA A 300 18.95 2.31 6.25
C ALA A 300 18.09 3.28 7.09
N TYR A 301 18.44 3.49 8.36
CA TYR A 301 17.76 4.48 9.21
C TYR A 301 17.98 5.92 8.72
N ALA A 302 19.22 6.27 8.38
CA ALA A 302 19.54 7.60 7.87
C ALA A 302 18.76 7.90 6.58
N PHE A 303 18.65 6.92 5.67
CA PHE A 303 17.90 7.05 4.44
C PHE A 303 16.39 7.24 4.71
N ILE A 304 15.79 6.40 5.56
CA ILE A 304 14.36 6.53 5.90
C ILE A 304 14.09 7.89 6.53
N ASP A 305 14.93 8.34 7.49
CA ASP A 305 14.74 9.64 8.13
C ASP A 305 14.86 10.80 7.13
N HIS A 306 15.77 10.68 6.16
CA HIS A 306 15.92 11.65 5.07
C HIS A 306 14.69 11.71 4.16
N ILE A 307 14.20 10.54 3.71
CA ILE A 307 13.02 10.45 2.82
C ILE A 307 11.76 11.02 3.46
N VAL A 308 11.58 10.85 4.77
CA VAL A 308 10.41 11.38 5.49
C VAL A 308 10.66 12.76 6.10
N SER A 309 11.81 13.41 5.79
CA SER A 309 12.05 14.80 6.20
C SER A 309 11.09 15.76 5.50
N PRO A 310 10.74 16.90 6.10
CA PRO A 310 9.77 17.83 5.50
C PRO A 310 10.09 18.25 4.07
N GLU A 311 11.36 18.59 3.81
CA GLU A 311 11.83 19.08 2.52
C GLU A 311 11.81 17.99 1.45
N VAL A 312 12.32 16.81 1.75
CA VAL A 312 12.41 15.71 0.80
C VAL A 312 11.03 15.11 0.55
N ASN A 313 10.24 14.91 1.61
CA ASN A 313 8.90 14.38 1.47
C ASN A 313 7.97 15.32 0.68
N ALA A 314 8.18 16.65 0.74
CA ALA A 314 7.48 17.61 -0.12
C ALA A 314 7.85 17.40 -1.60
N GLN A 315 9.15 17.29 -1.92
CA GLN A 315 9.62 17.06 -3.29
C GLN A 315 9.07 15.76 -3.86
N ILE A 316 9.13 14.67 -3.08
CA ILE A 316 8.62 13.37 -3.51
C ILE A 316 7.11 13.44 -3.74
N ALA A 317 6.36 14.05 -2.80
CA ALA A 317 4.90 14.16 -2.92
C ALA A 317 4.49 14.91 -4.19
N GLU A 318 5.20 15.98 -4.56
CA GLU A 318 4.94 16.71 -5.79
C GLU A 318 5.33 15.91 -7.04
N TRP A 319 6.48 15.25 -7.00
CA TRP A 319 6.97 14.46 -8.14
C TRP A 319 6.13 13.23 -8.41
N PHE A 320 5.85 12.44 -7.38
CA PHE A 320 5.05 11.24 -7.47
C PHE A 320 3.56 11.55 -7.66
N GLY A 321 3.06 12.61 -7.05
CA GLY A 321 1.65 13.00 -7.06
C GLY A 321 0.83 12.31 -5.98
N GLU A 322 1.12 12.64 -4.70
CA GLU A 322 0.44 12.11 -3.53
C GLU A 322 0.30 13.16 -2.42
N ALA A 323 -0.49 12.85 -1.40
CA ALA A 323 -0.47 13.63 -0.16
C ALA A 323 0.79 13.26 0.65
N PRO A 324 1.64 14.22 1.06
CA PRO A 324 2.83 13.95 1.85
C PRO A 324 2.50 13.31 3.20
N GLY A 325 3.40 12.45 3.69
CA GLY A 325 3.28 11.85 5.01
C GLY A 325 3.71 12.76 6.16
N ASN A 326 4.60 13.70 5.88
CA ASN A 326 5.10 14.65 6.86
C ASN A 326 4.22 15.92 6.88
N SER A 327 3.68 16.26 8.05
CA SER A 327 2.73 17.38 8.24
C SER A 327 3.31 18.77 7.96
N LYS A 328 4.65 18.90 7.91
CA LYS A 328 5.32 20.16 7.59
C LYS A 328 5.59 20.33 6.09
N SER A 329 5.46 19.28 5.30
CA SER A 329 5.78 19.28 3.87
C SER A 329 4.90 20.20 3.06
N CYS A 330 3.63 20.36 3.42
CA CYS A 330 2.68 21.25 2.72
C CYS A 330 3.15 22.71 2.64
N ALA A 331 3.89 23.17 3.65
CA ALA A 331 4.44 24.53 3.65
C ALA A 331 5.67 24.69 2.73
N LEU A 332 6.19 23.57 2.17
CA LEU A 332 7.42 23.49 1.41
C LEU A 332 7.21 23.08 -0.05
N THR A 333 5.99 22.72 -0.44
CA THR A 333 5.65 22.42 -1.84
C THR A 333 5.81 23.64 -2.72
N VAL A 334 6.29 23.45 -3.95
CA VAL A 334 6.45 24.49 -4.97
C VAL A 334 5.09 24.92 -5.52
N ASP A 335 4.21 23.92 -5.78
CA ASP A 335 2.81 24.20 -6.10
C ASP A 335 2.03 24.50 -4.80
N PRO A 336 1.56 25.75 -4.60
CA PRO A 336 0.82 26.10 -3.40
C PRO A 336 -0.55 25.39 -3.27
N ASN A 337 -1.03 24.75 -4.32
CA ASN A 337 -2.31 24.01 -4.31
C ASN A 337 -2.09 22.49 -4.16
N HIS A 338 -0.85 22.02 -4.10
CA HIS A 338 -0.56 20.58 -4.06
C HIS A 338 -1.33 19.88 -2.94
N CYS A 339 -1.18 20.35 -1.72
CA CYS A 339 -1.83 19.73 -0.56
C CYS A 339 -3.36 19.80 -0.59
N ASP A 340 -3.92 20.86 -1.18
CA ASP A 340 -5.38 20.95 -1.40
C ASP A 340 -5.82 19.93 -2.45
N THR A 341 -5.09 19.80 -3.56
CA THR A 341 -5.37 18.86 -4.66
C THR A 341 -5.33 17.40 -4.18
N PHE A 342 -4.39 17.06 -3.31
CA PHE A 342 -4.22 15.73 -2.76
C PHE A 342 -4.86 15.54 -1.37
N HIS A 343 -5.64 16.51 -0.89
CA HIS A 343 -6.36 16.48 0.39
C HIS A 343 -5.45 16.18 1.61
N ALA A 344 -4.19 16.63 1.59
CA ALA A 344 -3.20 16.25 2.60
C ALA A 344 -3.63 16.58 4.03
N GLU A 345 -4.29 17.74 4.24
CA GLU A 345 -4.74 18.24 5.54
C GLU A 345 -6.27 18.13 5.74
N ASP A 346 -6.99 17.54 4.76
CA ASP A 346 -8.45 17.36 4.81
C ASP A 346 -8.81 16.00 5.41
N GLU A 347 -8.77 15.88 6.73
CA GLU A 347 -9.12 14.64 7.42
C GLU A 347 -10.55 14.16 7.13
N ALA A 348 -11.49 15.05 6.79
CA ALA A 348 -12.86 14.68 6.41
C ALA A 348 -12.88 13.91 5.07
N PHE A 349 -11.97 14.22 4.15
CA PHE A 349 -11.81 13.45 2.92
C PHE A 349 -11.39 12.01 3.21
N TRP A 350 -10.51 11.78 4.21
CA TRP A 350 -9.96 10.48 4.53
C TRP A 350 -10.83 9.61 5.45
N GLU A 351 -11.91 10.15 6.00
CA GLU A 351 -12.75 9.45 6.99
C GLU A 351 -13.33 8.13 6.48
N ASP A 352 -13.66 8.03 5.19
CA ASP A 352 -14.18 6.82 4.49
C ASP A 352 -13.20 6.28 3.44
N VAL A 353 -11.92 6.56 3.60
CA VAL A 353 -10.86 5.91 2.82
C VAL A 353 -10.26 4.76 3.61
N TRP A 354 -10.40 3.56 3.07
CA TRP A 354 -9.90 2.33 3.65
C TRP A 354 -8.50 2.05 3.11
N TYR A 355 -7.47 2.34 3.91
CA TYR A 355 -6.10 2.06 3.49
C TYR A 355 -5.86 0.57 3.30
N TRP A 356 -5.17 0.22 2.22
CA TRP A 356 -4.80 -1.15 1.92
C TRP A 356 -4.17 -1.84 3.12
N GLN A 357 -4.64 -3.05 3.37
CA GLN A 357 -4.19 -3.90 4.46
C GLN A 357 -4.16 -5.34 3.95
N THR A 358 -3.15 -6.10 4.31
CA THR A 358 -3.06 -7.52 3.97
C THR A 358 -4.23 -8.30 4.60
N PRO A 359 -5.10 -8.96 3.82
CA PRO A 359 -6.10 -9.87 4.36
C PRO A 359 -5.45 -11.09 5.02
N GLU A 360 -5.89 -11.44 6.22
CA GLU A 360 -5.40 -12.60 6.97
C GLU A 360 -6.55 -13.54 7.35
N ALA A 361 -6.26 -14.85 7.49
CA ALA A 361 -7.24 -15.84 7.96
C ALA A 361 -7.73 -15.56 9.39
N THR A 362 -6.87 -14.98 10.22
CA THR A 362 -7.29 -14.32 11.47
C THR A 362 -7.81 -12.94 11.12
N CYS A 363 -9.11 -12.72 11.32
CA CYS A 363 -9.74 -11.48 10.87
C CYS A 363 -9.05 -10.23 11.47
N VAL A 364 -8.54 -9.37 10.59
CA VAL A 364 -7.84 -8.13 10.98
C VAL A 364 -8.75 -7.10 11.66
N ASP A 365 -10.07 -7.30 11.64
CA ASP A 365 -11.06 -6.50 12.37
C ASP A 365 -11.32 -7.03 13.80
N GLY A 366 -10.59 -8.06 14.23
CA GLY A 366 -10.64 -8.63 15.57
C GLY A 366 -11.77 -9.64 15.82
N ARG A 367 -12.56 -10.01 14.79
CA ARG A 367 -13.54 -11.11 14.93
C ARG A 367 -12.81 -12.44 15.17
N THR A 368 -13.30 -13.23 16.11
CA THR A 368 -12.73 -14.53 16.50
C THR A 368 -13.69 -15.71 16.32
N ASP A 369 -14.94 -15.43 16.01
CA ASP A 369 -16.01 -16.39 15.79
C ASP A 369 -16.15 -16.86 14.33
N VAL A 370 -15.40 -16.24 13.43
CA VAL A 370 -15.33 -16.56 12.00
C VAL A 370 -13.88 -16.64 11.55
N THR A 371 -13.65 -17.26 10.39
CA THR A 371 -12.35 -17.23 9.69
C THR A 371 -12.51 -16.32 8.48
N CYS A 372 -11.60 -15.36 8.33
CA CYS A 372 -11.54 -14.49 7.17
C CYS A 372 -10.73 -15.13 6.03
N LYS A 373 -10.89 -14.60 4.83
CA LYS A 373 -10.12 -15.02 3.68
C LYS A 373 -8.71 -14.42 3.74
N SER A 374 -7.73 -15.30 3.58
CA SER A 374 -6.32 -14.91 3.51
C SER A 374 -5.99 -14.26 2.18
N PHE A 375 -4.82 -13.61 2.10
CA PHE A 375 -4.36 -13.01 0.83
C PHE A 375 -4.18 -14.07 -0.28
N ASP A 376 -3.80 -15.31 0.07
CA ASP A 376 -3.72 -16.41 -0.90
C ASP A 376 -5.11 -16.76 -1.47
N ASP A 377 -6.16 -16.72 -0.66
CA ASP A 377 -7.54 -16.88 -1.14
C ASP A 377 -7.90 -15.75 -2.12
N TRP A 378 -7.45 -14.51 -1.85
CA TRP A 378 -7.68 -13.36 -2.72
C TRP A 378 -6.94 -13.49 -4.06
N ILE A 379 -5.68 -13.94 -4.06
CA ILE A 379 -4.91 -14.22 -5.29
C ILE A 379 -5.63 -15.27 -6.16
N ASN A 380 -6.09 -16.37 -5.53
CA ASN A 380 -6.79 -17.43 -6.24
C ASN A 380 -8.10 -16.91 -6.85
N ALA A 381 -8.91 -16.18 -6.08
CA ALA A 381 -10.15 -15.61 -6.56
C ALA A 381 -9.94 -14.57 -7.67
N TRP A 382 -8.93 -13.71 -7.54
CA TRP A 382 -8.58 -12.73 -8.58
C TRP A 382 -8.23 -13.41 -9.90
N THR A 383 -7.44 -14.48 -9.84
CA THR A 383 -7.13 -15.31 -11.01
C THR A 383 -8.40 -15.88 -11.65
N GLU A 384 -9.33 -16.39 -10.83
CA GLU A 384 -10.62 -16.93 -11.30
C GLU A 384 -11.54 -15.85 -11.89
N ILE A 385 -11.57 -14.63 -11.31
CA ILE A 385 -12.35 -13.50 -11.82
C ILE A 385 -11.88 -13.13 -13.22
N LYS A 386 -10.57 -13.08 -13.41
CA LYS A 386 -9.98 -12.70 -14.71
C LYS A 386 -10.12 -13.80 -15.76
N GLY A 387 -10.09 -15.08 -15.39
CA GLY A 387 -10.34 -16.25 -16.26
C GLY A 387 -9.12 -16.68 -17.01
#